data_18279eda37524184204ea260acbf1e97
#
_entry.id   18279eda37524184204ea260acbf1e97
#
_cell.length_a   1.000
_cell.length_b   1.000
_cell.length_c   1.000
_cell.angle_alpha   90.00
_cell.angle_beta   90.00
_cell.angle_gamma   90.00
#
_symmetry.space_group_name_H-M   'P 1'
#
loop_
_entity.id
_entity.type
_entity.pdbx_description
1 polymer ?
#
loop_
_entity_poly.entity_id
_entity_poly.type
_entity_poly.pdbx_seq_one_letter_code
_entity_poly.pdbx_strand_id
1 'polypeptide(L)'
;MYAVHHTLEHVSRAVNAGRHVLLFIDEINRAEHAVQQELMNLILNREINGFALSDDVRIIAAMNPEDSFDYQTIDMDPAQQNRFVWLYMETDYMQWIDWAISAGIEDKVVEFISSYPDYLNQRHEDDIDATPRSFERISHIYGIYKEGGYSREAV
;
A
#
# COMPACT_ATOMS: atom_id res chain seq x y z
N MET A 1 -32.07 -6.67 -5.90
CA MET A 1 -31.58 -5.87 -4.75
C MET A 1 -30.15 -6.31 -4.52
N TYR A 2 -29.17 -5.45 -4.76
CA TYR A 2 -27.77 -5.77 -4.50
C TYR A 2 -27.50 -5.71 -3.00
N ALA A 3 -26.78 -6.69 -2.46
CA ALA A 3 -26.38 -6.68 -1.06
C ALA A 3 -25.29 -5.61 -0.86
N VAL A 4 -25.47 -4.76 0.13
CA VAL A 4 -24.44 -3.78 0.53
C VAL A 4 -23.25 -4.54 1.10
N HIS A 5 -22.03 -4.19 0.68
CA HIS A 5 -20.85 -4.82 1.21
C HIS A 5 -20.72 -4.54 2.72
N HIS A 6 -20.40 -5.57 3.50
CA HIS A 6 -20.39 -5.52 4.97
C HIS A 6 -19.49 -4.39 5.53
N THR A 7 -18.41 -4.04 4.82
CA THR A 7 -17.54 -2.91 5.19
C THR A 7 -18.31 -1.60 5.19
N LEU A 8 -19.15 -1.35 4.16
CA LEU A 8 -19.95 -0.14 4.07
C LEU A 8 -21.02 -0.06 5.16
N GLU A 9 -21.57 -1.21 5.56
CA GLU A 9 -22.48 -1.27 6.73
C GLU A 9 -21.73 -0.92 8.02
N HIS A 10 -20.51 -1.39 8.22
CA HIS A 10 -19.67 -1.04 9.37
C HIS A 10 -19.35 0.45 9.39
N VAL A 11 -19.02 1.04 8.24
CA VAL A 11 -18.80 2.48 8.07
C VAL A 11 -20.04 3.25 8.52
N SER A 12 -21.24 2.88 8.01
CA SER A 12 -22.49 3.56 8.39
C SER A 12 -22.78 3.46 9.89
N ARG A 13 -22.58 2.29 10.49
CA ARG A 13 -22.77 2.12 11.94
C ARG A 13 -21.80 2.97 12.74
N ALA A 14 -20.54 3.10 12.27
CA ALA A 14 -19.53 3.92 12.94
C ALA A 14 -19.87 5.41 12.88
N VAL A 15 -20.31 5.90 11.72
CA VAL A 15 -20.76 7.28 11.54
C VAL A 15 -21.98 7.58 12.40
N ASN A 16 -22.99 6.69 12.38
CA ASN A 16 -24.21 6.84 13.19
C ASN A 16 -23.93 6.81 14.70
N ALA A 17 -22.81 6.21 15.11
CA ALA A 17 -22.31 6.24 16.48
C ALA A 17 -21.47 7.49 16.82
N GLY A 18 -21.41 8.47 15.91
CA GLY A 18 -20.65 9.74 16.08
C GLY A 18 -19.14 9.57 15.98
N ARG A 19 -18.64 8.47 15.38
CA ARG A 19 -17.20 8.24 15.20
C ARG A 19 -16.70 8.87 13.89
N HIS A 20 -15.49 9.41 13.93
CA HIS A 20 -14.78 9.79 12.71
C HIS A 20 -14.36 8.55 11.94
N VAL A 21 -14.64 8.51 10.64
CA VAL A 21 -14.36 7.36 9.78
C VAL A 21 -13.47 7.76 8.63
N LEU A 22 -12.40 7.01 8.44
CA LEU A 22 -11.54 7.05 7.27
C LEU A 22 -11.73 5.74 6.51
N LEU A 23 -12.20 5.82 5.26
CA LEU A 23 -12.26 4.70 4.33
C LEU A 23 -10.97 4.67 3.50
N PHE A 24 -10.17 3.64 3.67
CA PHE A 24 -8.96 3.42 2.89
C PHE A 24 -9.23 2.38 1.80
N ILE A 25 -8.92 2.73 0.56
CA ILE A 25 -9.08 1.85 -0.62
C ILE A 25 -7.68 1.59 -1.17
N ASP A 26 -7.20 0.37 -1.00
CA ASP A 26 -5.87 -0.02 -1.47
C ASP A 26 -5.92 -0.58 -2.90
N GLU A 27 -4.87 -0.34 -3.67
CA GLU A 27 -4.67 -0.87 -5.03
C GLU A 27 -5.85 -0.61 -5.99
N ILE A 28 -6.43 0.60 -5.93
CA ILE A 28 -7.66 0.93 -6.68
C ILE A 28 -7.53 0.68 -8.19
N ASN A 29 -6.33 0.85 -8.76
CA ASN A 29 -6.06 0.66 -10.18
C ASN A 29 -5.78 -0.80 -10.58
N ARG A 30 -5.81 -1.75 -9.63
CA ARG A 30 -5.74 -3.19 -9.89
C ARG A 30 -7.11 -3.85 -10.02
N ALA A 31 -8.16 -3.14 -9.65
CA ALA A 31 -9.51 -3.66 -9.78
C ALA A 31 -9.91 -3.81 -11.26
N GLU A 32 -10.73 -4.81 -11.57
CA GLU A 32 -11.37 -4.91 -12.90
C GLU A 32 -12.09 -3.59 -13.22
N HIS A 33 -12.14 -3.23 -14.50
CA HIS A 33 -12.68 -1.93 -14.96
C HIS A 33 -14.08 -1.63 -14.40
N ALA A 34 -14.98 -2.62 -14.37
CA ALA A 34 -16.31 -2.42 -13.81
C ALA A 34 -16.30 -2.11 -12.32
N VAL A 35 -15.42 -2.77 -11.56
CA VAL A 35 -15.25 -2.53 -10.11
C VAL A 35 -14.61 -1.18 -9.87
N GLN A 36 -13.62 -0.82 -10.67
CA GLN A 36 -12.96 0.50 -10.60
C GLN A 36 -13.97 1.62 -10.83
N GLN A 37 -14.86 1.48 -11.82
CA GLN A 37 -15.92 2.45 -12.10
C GLN A 37 -16.88 2.64 -10.90
N GLU A 38 -17.27 1.54 -10.26
CA GLU A 38 -18.11 1.59 -9.06
C GLU A 38 -17.39 2.22 -7.85
N LEU A 39 -16.09 1.93 -7.68
CA LEU A 39 -15.26 2.58 -6.64
C LEU A 39 -15.10 4.07 -6.92
N MET A 40 -14.93 4.47 -8.19
CA MET A 40 -14.91 5.88 -8.59
C MET A 40 -16.24 6.55 -8.26
N ASN A 41 -17.37 5.89 -8.52
CA ASN A 41 -18.69 6.42 -8.18
C ASN A 41 -18.84 6.61 -6.67
N LEU A 42 -18.37 5.64 -5.86
CA LEU A 42 -18.34 5.77 -4.40
C LEU A 42 -17.49 6.96 -3.93
N ILE A 43 -16.34 7.17 -4.54
CA ILE A 43 -15.41 8.25 -4.16
C ILE A 43 -15.97 9.61 -4.56
N LEU A 44 -16.45 9.74 -5.80
CA LEU A 44 -16.80 11.03 -6.39
C LEU A 44 -18.24 11.45 -6.08
N ASN A 45 -19.18 10.51 -6.14
CA ASN A 45 -20.60 10.76 -5.96
C ASN A 45 -21.14 10.29 -4.61
N ARG A 46 -20.27 9.66 -3.79
CA ARG A 46 -20.66 9.10 -2.49
C ARG A 46 -21.76 8.03 -2.58
N GLU A 47 -21.80 7.31 -3.70
CA GLU A 47 -22.83 6.30 -3.94
C GLU A 47 -22.25 5.06 -4.62
N ILE A 48 -22.70 3.89 -4.19
CA ILE A 48 -22.41 2.60 -4.83
C ILE A 48 -23.62 1.67 -4.72
N ASN A 49 -24.11 1.15 -5.85
CA ASN A 49 -25.24 0.20 -5.90
C ASN A 49 -26.47 0.65 -5.08
N GLY A 50 -26.76 1.94 -5.07
CA GLY A 50 -27.87 2.52 -4.31
C GLY A 50 -27.60 2.70 -2.81
N PHE A 51 -26.35 2.47 -2.37
CA PHE A 51 -25.89 2.81 -1.04
C PHE A 51 -25.26 4.19 -1.04
N ALA A 52 -25.78 5.11 -0.21
CA ALA A 52 -25.23 6.44 -0.04
C ALA A 52 -24.23 6.48 1.11
N LEU A 53 -23.01 6.94 0.85
CA LEU A 53 -21.96 7.13 1.84
C LEU A 53 -22.08 8.51 2.47
N SER A 54 -22.04 8.61 3.79
CA SER A 54 -22.08 9.87 4.52
C SER A 54 -20.91 10.79 4.14
N ASP A 55 -21.18 12.11 4.07
CA ASP A 55 -20.17 13.13 3.83
C ASP A 55 -19.14 13.25 4.98
N ASP A 56 -19.47 12.72 6.16
CA ASP A 56 -18.54 12.67 7.30
C ASP A 56 -17.41 11.64 7.13
N VAL A 57 -17.54 10.72 6.16
CA VAL A 57 -16.48 9.76 5.84
C VAL A 57 -15.41 10.44 5.01
N ARG A 58 -14.16 10.34 5.45
CA ARG A 58 -13.01 10.71 4.62
C ARG A 58 -12.56 9.49 3.82
N ILE A 59 -12.15 9.70 2.57
CA ILE A 59 -11.67 8.62 1.69
C ILE A 59 -10.23 8.92 1.30
N ILE A 60 -9.38 7.90 1.41
CA ILE A 60 -8.02 7.86 0.84
C ILE A 60 -7.94 6.63 -0.03
N ALA A 61 -7.43 6.79 -1.24
CA ALA A 61 -7.14 5.67 -2.13
C ALA A 61 -5.64 5.59 -2.37
N ALA A 62 -5.10 4.37 -2.43
CA ALA A 62 -3.74 4.10 -2.83
C ALA A 62 -3.72 3.39 -4.19
N MET A 63 -2.70 3.69 -4.99
CA MET A 63 -2.47 3.04 -6.27
C MET A 63 -0.98 2.92 -6.56
N ASN A 64 -0.64 1.95 -7.40
CA ASN A 64 0.72 1.81 -7.90
C ASN A 64 0.92 2.73 -9.13
N PRO A 65 2.13 3.25 -9.37
CA PRO A 65 2.43 4.01 -10.57
C PRO A 65 2.14 3.19 -11.84
N GLU A 66 1.72 3.88 -12.90
CA GLU A 66 1.40 3.27 -14.21
C GLU A 66 2.62 2.61 -14.88
N ASP A 67 3.83 3.13 -14.59
CA ASP A 67 5.10 2.63 -15.15
C ASP A 67 5.65 1.37 -14.47
N SER A 68 4.92 0.78 -13.54
CA SER A 68 5.38 -0.48 -12.93
C SER A 68 5.08 -1.64 -13.87
N PHE A 69 6.11 -2.18 -14.53
CA PHE A 69 6.05 -3.28 -15.50
C PHE A 69 5.34 -4.54 -15.01
N ASP A 70 5.22 -4.71 -13.70
CA ASP A 70 4.66 -5.91 -13.08
C ASP A 70 3.14 -5.88 -12.89
N TYR A 71 2.48 -4.75 -13.20
CA TYR A 71 1.07 -4.61 -12.88
C TYR A 71 0.27 -4.17 -14.11
N GLN A 72 -0.69 -4.99 -14.51
CA GLN A 72 -1.76 -4.54 -15.40
C GLN A 72 -2.60 -3.51 -14.65
N THR A 73 -2.17 -2.25 -14.71
CA THR A 73 -2.93 -1.12 -14.15
C THR A 73 -3.86 -0.58 -15.22
N ILE A 74 -5.06 -0.23 -14.82
CA ILE A 74 -6.00 0.45 -15.71
C ILE A 74 -5.80 1.94 -15.52
N ASP A 75 -5.48 2.63 -16.62
CA ASP A 75 -5.31 4.08 -16.61
C ASP A 75 -6.60 4.77 -16.17
N MET A 76 -6.46 5.71 -15.25
CA MET A 76 -7.55 6.59 -14.90
C MET A 76 -7.76 7.64 -15.99
N ASP A 77 -9.01 7.82 -16.38
CA ASP A 77 -9.44 8.91 -17.24
C ASP A 77 -8.99 10.27 -16.64
N PRO A 78 -8.45 11.19 -17.46
CA PRO A 78 -8.03 12.52 -16.99
C PRO A 78 -9.12 13.30 -16.22
N ALA A 79 -10.40 13.12 -16.56
CA ALA A 79 -11.48 13.74 -15.82
C ALA A 79 -11.64 13.16 -14.41
N GLN A 80 -11.34 11.89 -14.22
CA GLN A 80 -11.28 11.23 -12.90
C GLN A 80 -10.07 11.72 -12.11
N GLN A 81 -8.89 11.77 -12.74
CA GLN A 81 -7.66 12.22 -12.12
C GLN A 81 -7.77 13.64 -11.53
N ASN A 82 -8.43 14.55 -12.25
CA ASN A 82 -8.61 15.94 -11.84
C ASN A 82 -9.49 16.13 -10.58
N ARG A 83 -10.11 15.07 -10.08
CA ARG A 83 -10.98 15.12 -8.90
C ARG A 83 -10.28 14.66 -7.62
N PHE A 84 -8.99 14.31 -7.71
CA PHE A 84 -8.16 13.88 -6.58
C PHE A 84 -7.12 14.93 -6.21
N VAL A 85 -6.74 14.92 -4.96
CA VAL A 85 -5.48 15.51 -4.50
C VAL A 85 -4.45 14.39 -4.53
N TRP A 86 -3.44 14.54 -5.39
CA TRP A 86 -2.40 13.54 -5.59
C TRP A 86 -1.25 13.75 -4.62
N LEU A 87 -0.86 12.67 -3.97
CA LEU A 87 0.33 12.61 -3.13
C LEU A 87 1.24 11.50 -3.68
N TYR A 88 2.43 11.89 -4.09
CA TYR A 88 3.44 10.94 -4.57
C TYR A 88 4.33 10.54 -3.40
N MET A 89 4.48 9.24 -3.19
CA MET A 89 5.34 8.68 -2.16
C MET A 89 6.60 8.13 -2.81
N GLU A 90 7.73 8.64 -2.39
CA GLU A 90 9.06 8.18 -2.83
C GLU A 90 9.75 7.46 -1.68
N THR A 91 10.59 6.49 -2.03
CA THR A 91 11.41 5.79 -1.03
C THR A 91 12.56 6.68 -0.62
N ASP A 92 12.62 7.04 0.66
CA ASP A 92 13.73 7.77 1.27
C ASP A 92 14.50 6.83 2.20
N TYR A 93 15.79 6.60 1.90
CA TYR A 93 16.60 5.66 2.68
C TYR A 93 16.88 6.14 4.10
N MET A 94 17.00 7.45 4.34
CA MET A 94 17.23 7.99 5.68
C MET A 94 16.01 7.75 6.58
N GLN A 95 14.81 8.02 6.07
CA GLN A 95 13.57 7.73 6.79
C GLN A 95 13.41 6.23 7.02
N TRP A 96 13.82 5.41 6.05
CA TRP A 96 13.78 3.96 6.23
C TRP A 96 14.75 3.50 7.33
N ILE A 97 15.97 4.05 7.40
CA ILE A 97 16.93 3.73 8.45
C ILE A 97 16.39 4.11 9.84
N ASP A 98 15.84 5.31 9.98
CA ASP A 98 15.26 5.76 11.25
C ASP A 98 14.12 4.83 11.71
N TRP A 99 13.26 4.46 10.77
CA TRP A 99 12.20 3.48 11.01
C TRP A 99 12.79 2.10 11.35
N ALA A 100 13.78 1.62 10.59
CA ALA A 100 14.38 0.30 10.75
C ALA A 100 15.00 0.12 12.14
N ILE A 101 15.72 1.14 12.63
CA ILE A 101 16.29 1.17 13.99
C ILE A 101 15.16 1.07 15.02
N SER A 102 14.10 1.85 14.86
CA SER A 102 12.96 1.87 15.80
C SER A 102 12.13 0.58 15.76
N ALA A 103 12.07 -0.07 14.61
CA ALA A 103 11.37 -1.34 14.38
C ALA A 103 12.18 -2.59 14.79
N GLY A 104 13.46 -2.40 15.16
CA GLY A 104 14.32 -3.52 15.56
C GLY A 104 14.79 -4.38 14.39
N ILE A 105 14.97 -3.78 13.21
CA ILE A 105 15.60 -4.44 12.07
C ILE A 105 17.04 -4.81 12.43
N GLU A 106 17.48 -5.98 12.01
CA GLU A 106 18.83 -6.49 12.28
C GLU A 106 19.92 -5.49 11.86
N ASP A 107 20.87 -5.25 12.76
CA ASP A 107 21.93 -4.24 12.59
C ASP A 107 22.68 -4.39 11.27
N LYS A 108 22.94 -5.63 10.84
CA LYS A 108 23.64 -5.89 9.57
C LYS A 108 22.85 -5.44 8.35
N VAL A 109 21.52 -5.51 8.39
CA VAL A 109 20.66 -5.03 7.31
C VAL A 109 20.65 -3.50 7.28
N VAL A 110 20.58 -2.87 8.44
CA VAL A 110 20.69 -1.41 8.58
C VAL A 110 22.05 -0.92 8.11
N GLU A 111 23.14 -1.57 8.52
CA GLU A 111 24.51 -1.24 8.09
C GLU A 111 24.68 -1.39 6.58
N PHE A 112 24.13 -2.45 5.97
CA PHE A 112 24.17 -2.66 4.53
C PHE A 112 23.48 -1.53 3.78
N ILE A 113 22.25 -1.16 4.14
CA ILE A 113 21.52 -0.07 3.47
C ILE A 113 22.16 1.28 3.73
N SER A 114 22.73 1.51 4.93
CA SER A 114 23.48 2.74 5.22
C SER A 114 24.71 2.89 4.32
N SER A 115 25.36 1.76 3.99
CA SER A 115 26.54 1.74 3.14
C SER A 115 26.21 1.79 1.64
N TYR A 116 25.06 1.25 1.27
CA TYR A 116 24.61 1.08 -0.11
C TYR A 116 23.14 1.48 -0.27
N PRO A 117 22.78 2.78 -0.15
CA PRO A 117 21.40 3.26 -0.16
C PRO A 117 20.61 2.89 -1.42
N ASP A 118 21.29 2.83 -2.57
CA ASP A 118 20.66 2.55 -3.86
C ASP A 118 19.99 1.15 -3.89
N TYR A 119 20.46 0.22 -3.06
CA TYR A 119 19.87 -1.11 -2.97
C TYR A 119 18.50 -1.13 -2.29
N LEU A 120 18.12 -0.09 -1.55
CA LEU A 120 16.85 -0.07 -0.83
C LEU A 120 15.63 -0.14 -1.78
N ASN A 121 15.78 0.40 -3.01
CA ASN A 121 14.72 0.40 -4.00
C ASN A 121 15.31 0.20 -5.41
N GLN A 122 16.07 -0.89 -5.57
CA GLN A 122 16.73 -1.21 -6.83
C GLN A 122 15.80 -2.06 -7.69
N ARG A 123 15.56 -1.59 -8.92
CA ARG A 123 14.83 -2.34 -9.95
C ARG A 123 15.81 -3.15 -10.79
N HIS A 124 15.40 -4.36 -11.14
CA HIS A 124 16.11 -5.26 -12.04
C HIS A 124 15.19 -5.64 -13.20
N GLU A 125 15.70 -5.64 -14.42
CA GLU A 125 14.89 -5.98 -15.62
C GLU A 125 14.53 -7.48 -15.67
N ASP A 126 15.35 -8.35 -15.10
CA ASP A 126 15.23 -9.82 -15.20
C ASP A 126 15.18 -10.53 -13.84
N ASP A 127 15.03 -9.83 -12.72
CA ASP A 127 15.09 -10.41 -11.36
C ASP A 127 14.09 -9.74 -10.40
N ILE A 128 14.02 -10.25 -9.19
CA ILE A 128 13.14 -9.73 -8.13
C ILE A 128 13.66 -8.36 -7.66
N ASP A 129 12.80 -7.36 -7.73
CA ASP A 129 13.09 -6.02 -7.25
C ASP A 129 13.41 -5.99 -5.75
N ALA A 130 14.50 -5.34 -5.40
CA ALA A 130 14.80 -5.02 -4.01
C ALA A 130 13.90 -3.85 -3.55
N THR A 131 13.22 -4.03 -2.44
CA THR A 131 12.29 -3.06 -1.88
C THR A 131 12.52 -2.90 -0.37
N PRO A 132 12.08 -1.82 0.26
CA PRO A 132 12.09 -1.68 1.72
C PRO A 132 11.51 -2.89 2.46
N ARG A 133 10.42 -3.46 1.93
CA ARG A 133 9.76 -4.65 2.47
C ARG A 133 10.61 -5.92 2.33
N SER A 134 11.43 -6.02 1.27
CA SER A 134 12.35 -7.16 1.09
C SER A 134 13.40 -7.17 2.18
N PHE A 135 13.94 -6.03 2.57
CA PHE A 135 14.94 -5.92 3.64
C PHE A 135 14.37 -6.19 5.02
N GLU A 136 13.11 -5.83 5.27
CA GLU A 136 12.40 -6.25 6.49
C GLU A 136 12.29 -7.78 6.57
N ARG A 137 11.92 -8.44 5.47
CA ARG A 137 11.86 -9.91 5.40
C ARG A 137 13.23 -10.56 5.59
N ILE A 138 14.28 -10.02 4.96
CA ILE A 138 15.65 -10.49 5.14
C ILE A 138 16.07 -10.39 6.60
N SER A 139 15.78 -9.29 7.26
CA SER A 139 16.02 -9.09 8.69
C SER A 139 15.35 -10.18 9.53
N HIS A 140 14.09 -10.46 9.27
CA HIS A 140 13.33 -11.48 9.99
C HIS A 140 13.93 -12.90 9.78
N ILE A 141 14.25 -13.25 8.54
CA ILE A 141 14.89 -14.54 8.20
C ILE A 141 16.25 -14.66 8.89
N TYR A 142 17.05 -13.58 8.89
CA TYR A 142 18.36 -13.56 9.52
C TYR A 142 18.27 -13.70 11.04
N GLY A 143 17.27 -13.12 11.68
CA GLY A 143 16.96 -13.31 13.10
C GLY A 143 16.70 -14.78 13.43
N ILE A 144 15.82 -15.44 12.68
CA ILE A 144 15.53 -16.87 12.82
C ILE A 144 16.80 -17.72 12.64
N TYR A 145 17.62 -17.36 11.65
CA TYR A 145 18.89 -18.04 11.40
C TYR A 145 19.84 -17.95 12.61
N LYS A 146 19.98 -16.77 13.21
CA LYS A 146 20.82 -16.57 14.41
C LYS A 146 20.33 -17.40 15.59
N GLU A 147 19.03 -17.39 15.85
CA GLU A 147 18.43 -18.14 16.97
C GLU A 147 18.50 -19.65 16.75
N GLY A 148 18.33 -20.11 15.53
CA GLY A 148 18.31 -21.53 15.18
C GLY A 148 19.69 -22.19 15.12
N GLY A 149 20.79 -21.44 15.15
CA GLY A 149 22.16 -21.97 15.08
C GLY A 149 22.49 -22.66 13.75
N TYR A 150 21.80 -22.30 12.67
CA TYR A 150 22.04 -22.86 11.34
C TYR A 150 23.43 -22.47 10.78
N SER A 151 24.02 -23.31 9.94
CA SER A 151 25.28 -22.97 9.26
C SER A 151 25.09 -21.95 8.16
N ARG A 152 26.13 -21.17 7.82
CA ARG A 152 26.10 -20.18 6.73
C ARG A 152 25.78 -20.79 5.35
N GLU A 153 25.90 -22.09 5.19
CA GLU A 153 25.64 -22.84 3.95
C GLU A 153 24.15 -23.20 3.80
N ALA A 154 23.32 -22.93 4.81
CA ALA A 154 21.91 -23.31 4.84
C ALA A 154 20.96 -22.14 4.41
N VAL A 155 21.51 -21.01 3.93
CA VAL A 155 20.74 -19.81 3.53
C VAL A 155 20.94 -19.53 2.05
#